data_b41440a35e0dfd972eab97a5798990db
#
_entry.id   b41440a35e0dfd972eab97a5798990db
#
_cell.length_a   1.000
_cell.length_b   1.000
_cell.length_c   1.000
_cell.angle_alpha   90.00
_cell.angle_beta   90.00
_cell.angle_gamma   90.00
#
_symmetry.space_group_name_H-M   'P 1'
#
loop_
_entity.id
_entity.type
_entity.pdbx_description
1 polymer ?
#
loop_
_entity_poly.entity_id
_entity_poly.type
_entity_poly.pdbx_seq_one_letter_code
_entity_poly.pdbx_strand_id
1 'polypeptide(L)'
;LSFGLLFAISSVVFRKWTPNARLGMAALCAALGLYGPIFIGELGASENDTLITLFVFTPLLLLVRGLAAESASRTGLVVASLIFGMGTGLKPTIAPFAVATALALLAVVRSWRGRLTALLIWSAAFLAGFLITNGFWMAKLWQQFHNPFFPFYNDVFKSQWANISSYADRGVVPKTIGEALARPFAVTYPTDYAARSYQVRDLRYAALVVLLGWIVVGWVFRRIRERKKGQPWPLQSLSVESRFLLIFFVASFVIWQAMFGIFRYAAPLEALAPPLLVVLVCDLTRRSVARIALVTLLFVSTFLAVKPMDQPRLPFGESFWEVKVPTAAITDPPNTLILLANPRPWAYLAAFLPPEVRWVGMNNNLTKVVDQSHTQMAIRALIYGYTGDMFLLSRNKPSVWHDYDRLVMTAYGLQVVESEWWPIESKHSRPGLRLWRLRRAEGAPGGSEPAPPPIPREPAGGPPDPP
;
A
#
# COMPACT_ATOMS: atom_id res chain seq x y z
N LEU A 1 -15.21 -1.83 13.10
CA LEU A 1 -15.18 -3.20 12.55
C LEU A 1 -13.84 -3.88 12.82
N SER A 2 -12.70 -3.28 12.48
CA SER A 2 -11.36 -3.89 12.68
C SER A 2 -11.10 -4.28 14.13
N PHE A 3 -11.50 -3.44 15.10
CA PHE A 3 -11.44 -3.79 16.52
C PHE A 3 -12.22 -5.05 16.84
N GLY A 4 -13.47 -5.15 16.38
CA GLY A 4 -14.33 -6.32 16.64
C GLY A 4 -13.77 -7.61 16.05
N LEU A 5 -13.19 -7.55 14.85
CA LEU A 5 -12.57 -8.70 14.20
C LEU A 5 -11.29 -9.14 14.93
N LEU A 6 -10.42 -8.21 15.31
CA LEU A 6 -9.21 -8.49 16.09
C LEU A 6 -9.52 -9.03 17.48
N PHE A 7 -10.52 -8.44 18.14
CA PHE A 7 -11.04 -8.95 19.41
C PHE A 7 -11.51 -10.38 19.29
N ALA A 8 -12.30 -10.69 18.24
CA ALA A 8 -12.82 -12.02 17.99
C ALA A 8 -11.70 -13.03 17.67
N ILE A 9 -10.72 -12.66 16.82
CA ILE A 9 -9.53 -13.50 16.53
C ILE A 9 -8.75 -13.77 17.82
N SER A 10 -8.44 -12.74 18.59
CA SER A 10 -7.71 -12.85 19.86
C SER A 10 -8.47 -13.71 20.88
N SER A 11 -9.81 -13.56 20.95
CA SER A 11 -10.64 -14.39 21.81
C SER A 11 -10.60 -15.88 21.45
N VAL A 12 -10.48 -16.23 20.15
CA VAL A 12 -10.28 -17.62 19.73
C VAL A 12 -8.89 -18.10 20.12
N VAL A 13 -7.86 -17.30 19.94
CA VAL A 13 -6.47 -17.62 20.33
C VAL A 13 -6.38 -17.93 21.83
N PHE A 14 -7.06 -17.15 22.66
CA PHE A 14 -7.07 -17.29 24.12
C PHE A 14 -8.23 -18.15 24.65
N ARG A 15 -8.87 -18.98 23.82
CA ARG A 15 -10.08 -19.75 24.17
C ARG A 15 -9.91 -20.69 25.39
N LYS A 16 -8.68 -21.09 25.68
CA LYS A 16 -8.35 -21.94 26.82
C LYS A 16 -8.18 -21.19 28.15
N TRP A 17 -8.26 -19.86 28.13
CA TRP A 17 -8.16 -19.02 29.32
C TRP A 17 -9.54 -18.88 29.99
N THR A 18 -9.53 -18.44 31.26
CA THR A 18 -10.79 -18.13 31.96
C THR A 18 -11.52 -17.00 31.20
N PRO A 19 -12.86 -16.95 31.19
CA PRO A 19 -13.65 -16.01 30.40
C PRO A 19 -13.19 -14.55 30.58
N ASN A 20 -13.02 -14.10 31.80
CA ASN A 20 -12.61 -12.71 32.08
C ASN A 20 -11.19 -12.39 31.58
N ALA A 21 -10.23 -13.29 31.83
CA ALA A 21 -8.86 -13.11 31.32
C ALA A 21 -8.80 -13.13 29.79
N ARG A 22 -9.58 -14.01 29.16
CA ARG A 22 -9.70 -14.12 27.70
C ARG A 22 -10.24 -12.82 27.10
N LEU A 23 -11.37 -12.34 27.61
CA LEU A 23 -12.02 -11.13 27.07
C LEU A 23 -11.17 -9.88 27.31
N GLY A 24 -10.62 -9.73 28.53
CA GLY A 24 -9.74 -8.61 28.85
C GLY A 24 -8.48 -8.57 27.99
N MET A 25 -7.80 -9.72 27.82
CA MET A 25 -6.60 -9.79 26.99
C MET A 25 -6.92 -9.62 25.50
N ALA A 26 -8.04 -10.16 25.02
CA ALA A 26 -8.48 -9.96 23.64
C ALA A 26 -8.79 -8.50 23.34
N ALA A 27 -9.46 -7.79 24.26
CA ALA A 27 -9.73 -6.35 24.14
C ALA A 27 -8.43 -5.54 24.14
N LEU A 28 -7.50 -5.86 25.04
CA LEU A 28 -6.20 -5.18 25.11
C LEU A 28 -5.37 -5.40 23.84
N CYS A 29 -5.32 -6.64 23.33
CA CYS A 29 -4.64 -6.95 22.07
C CYS A 29 -5.27 -6.23 20.87
N ALA A 30 -6.60 -6.16 20.81
CA ALA A 30 -7.29 -5.43 19.74
C ALA A 30 -7.02 -3.92 19.81
N ALA A 31 -7.05 -3.34 21.02
CA ALA A 31 -6.74 -1.92 21.20
C ALA A 31 -5.30 -1.58 20.79
N LEU A 32 -4.32 -2.37 21.28
CA LEU A 32 -2.91 -2.16 20.92
C LEU A 32 -2.62 -2.51 19.45
N GLY A 33 -3.37 -3.43 18.85
CA GLY A 33 -3.28 -3.72 17.43
C GLY A 33 -3.64 -2.52 16.57
N LEU A 34 -4.68 -1.77 16.97
CA LEU A 34 -5.09 -0.54 16.29
C LEU A 34 -4.30 0.69 16.76
N TYR A 35 -3.61 0.61 17.88
CA TYR A 35 -2.67 1.64 18.34
C TYR A 35 -1.31 1.43 17.67
N GLY A 36 -1.27 1.54 16.36
CA GLY A 36 -0.04 1.36 15.58
C GLY A 36 0.21 2.53 14.63
N PRO A 37 1.46 2.66 14.13
CA PRO A 37 1.83 3.77 13.27
C PRO A 37 0.94 3.92 12.05
N ILE A 38 0.49 2.80 11.45
CA ILE A 38 -0.33 2.82 10.25
C ILE A 38 -1.76 3.22 10.60
N PHE A 39 -2.39 2.50 11.54
CA PHE A 39 -3.79 2.78 11.89
C PHE A 39 -4.01 4.19 12.40
N ILE A 40 -3.12 4.70 13.26
CA ILE A 40 -3.23 6.08 13.76
C ILE A 40 -2.88 7.08 12.65
N GLY A 41 -1.86 6.78 11.84
CA GLY A 41 -1.43 7.65 10.75
C GLY A 41 -2.49 7.83 9.67
N GLU A 42 -3.31 6.82 9.40
CA GLU A 42 -4.38 6.89 8.40
C GLU A 42 -5.70 7.49 8.92
N LEU A 43 -5.83 7.77 10.22
CA LEU A 43 -7.02 8.43 10.74
C LEU A 43 -7.18 9.82 10.11
N GLY A 44 -8.27 10.00 9.36
CA GLY A 44 -8.55 11.25 8.64
C GLY A 44 -7.74 11.42 7.34
N ALA A 45 -6.98 10.43 6.89
CA ALA A 45 -6.35 10.41 5.58
C ALA A 45 -7.28 9.81 4.51
N SER A 46 -7.01 10.11 3.25
CA SER A 46 -7.74 9.55 2.10
C SER A 46 -7.26 8.14 1.70
N GLU A 47 -6.24 7.63 2.36
CA GLU A 47 -5.72 6.28 2.13
C GLU A 47 -6.68 5.24 2.74
N ASN A 48 -6.78 4.09 2.11
CA ASN A 48 -7.75 3.05 2.49
C ASN A 48 -7.08 1.74 2.94
N ASP A 49 -5.80 1.79 3.35
CA ASP A 49 -5.04 0.59 3.72
C ASP A 49 -5.59 -0.06 4.98
N THR A 50 -6.10 0.74 5.93
CA THR A 50 -6.77 0.22 7.14
C THR A 50 -8.14 -0.38 6.84
N LEU A 51 -8.91 0.17 5.89
CA LEU A 51 -10.20 -0.40 5.48
C LEU A 51 -10.02 -1.78 4.84
N ILE A 52 -8.98 -1.94 4.05
CA ILE A 52 -8.64 -3.19 3.36
C ILE A 52 -8.30 -4.32 4.33
N THR A 53 -7.85 -4.01 5.56
CA THR A 53 -7.62 -5.04 6.59
C THR A 53 -8.86 -5.89 6.89
N LEU A 54 -10.07 -5.39 6.61
CA LEU A 54 -11.31 -6.16 6.77
C LEU A 54 -11.33 -7.41 5.87
N PHE A 55 -10.77 -7.30 4.66
CA PHE A 55 -10.65 -8.43 3.73
C PHE A 55 -9.54 -9.42 4.12
N VAL A 56 -8.74 -9.09 5.13
CA VAL A 56 -7.76 -10.00 5.74
C VAL A 56 -8.31 -10.59 7.03
N PHE A 57 -8.84 -9.77 7.94
CA PHE A 57 -9.27 -10.24 9.27
C PHE A 57 -10.55 -11.08 9.23
N THR A 58 -11.50 -10.76 8.34
CA THR A 58 -12.74 -11.56 8.22
C THR A 58 -12.45 -13.00 7.83
N PRO A 59 -11.71 -13.28 6.73
CA PRO A 59 -11.37 -14.66 6.39
C PRO A 59 -10.45 -15.33 7.43
N LEU A 60 -9.50 -14.60 8.04
CA LEU A 60 -8.70 -15.17 9.11
C LEU A 60 -9.55 -15.61 10.31
N LEU A 61 -10.55 -14.81 10.70
CA LEU A 61 -11.48 -15.18 11.78
C LEU A 61 -12.26 -16.45 11.44
N LEU A 62 -12.75 -16.60 10.22
CA LEU A 62 -13.44 -17.81 9.76
C LEU A 62 -12.53 -19.03 9.86
N LEU A 63 -11.30 -18.91 9.38
CA LEU A 63 -10.33 -20.00 9.38
C LEU A 63 -9.89 -20.39 10.80
N VAL A 64 -9.56 -19.43 11.67
CA VAL A 64 -9.12 -19.74 13.04
C VAL A 64 -10.26 -20.33 13.88
N ARG A 65 -11.51 -19.92 13.66
CA ARG A 65 -12.69 -20.55 14.29
C ARG A 65 -12.85 -22.00 13.84
N GLY A 66 -12.74 -22.26 12.54
CA GLY A 66 -12.81 -23.62 12.00
C GLY A 66 -11.70 -24.53 12.53
N LEU A 67 -10.47 -24.02 12.59
CA LEU A 67 -9.33 -24.74 13.16
C LEU A 67 -9.48 -25.01 14.68
N ALA A 68 -10.00 -24.05 15.42
CA ALA A 68 -10.23 -24.17 16.86
C ALA A 68 -11.35 -25.17 17.22
N ALA A 69 -12.35 -25.28 16.35
CA ALA A 69 -13.48 -26.21 16.51
C ALA A 69 -13.17 -27.62 15.99
N GLU A 70 -11.97 -27.88 15.46
CA GLU A 70 -11.56 -29.13 14.80
C GLU A 70 -12.53 -29.57 13.68
N SER A 71 -13.41 -28.68 13.27
CA SER A 71 -14.41 -28.85 12.22
C SER A 71 -14.11 -27.89 11.08
N ALA A 72 -13.00 -28.12 10.35
CA ALA A 72 -12.66 -27.32 9.18
C ALA A 72 -13.77 -27.47 8.12
N SER A 73 -14.78 -26.61 8.21
CA SER A 73 -15.88 -26.57 7.25
C SER A 73 -15.37 -26.18 5.87
N ARG A 74 -15.64 -27.00 4.86
CA ARG A 74 -15.34 -26.65 3.46
C ARG A 74 -15.99 -25.32 3.08
N THR A 75 -17.19 -25.05 3.54
CA THR A 75 -17.90 -23.79 3.34
C THR A 75 -17.12 -22.61 3.93
N GLY A 76 -16.61 -22.75 5.16
CA GLY A 76 -15.78 -21.72 5.78
C GLY A 76 -14.51 -21.42 4.98
N LEU A 77 -13.88 -22.46 4.41
CA LEU A 77 -12.72 -22.29 3.54
C LEU A 77 -13.08 -21.59 2.22
N VAL A 78 -14.17 -21.99 1.57
CA VAL A 78 -14.67 -21.33 0.33
C VAL A 78 -14.96 -19.87 0.58
N VAL A 79 -15.71 -19.53 1.63
CA VAL A 79 -16.07 -18.14 1.94
C VAL A 79 -14.83 -17.30 2.27
N ALA A 80 -13.92 -17.84 3.07
CA ALA A 80 -12.66 -17.15 3.40
C ALA A 80 -11.82 -16.88 2.15
N SER A 81 -11.69 -17.87 1.26
CA SER A 81 -10.94 -17.74 0.02
C SER A 81 -11.57 -16.73 -0.94
N LEU A 82 -12.91 -16.77 -1.07
CA LEU A 82 -13.67 -15.82 -1.88
C LEU A 82 -13.45 -14.38 -1.41
N ILE A 83 -13.53 -14.12 -0.09
CA ILE A 83 -13.31 -12.80 0.50
C ILE A 83 -11.88 -12.32 0.24
N PHE A 84 -10.85 -13.17 0.39
CA PHE A 84 -9.48 -12.82 0.05
C PHE A 84 -9.32 -12.48 -1.44
N GLY A 85 -9.97 -13.27 -2.32
CA GLY A 85 -9.98 -13.00 -3.75
C GLY A 85 -10.62 -11.65 -4.07
N MET A 86 -11.80 -11.37 -3.53
CA MET A 86 -12.49 -10.07 -3.70
C MET A 86 -11.62 -8.91 -3.21
N GLY A 87 -11.03 -9.05 -2.03
CA GLY A 87 -10.13 -8.03 -1.49
C GLY A 87 -8.92 -7.78 -2.38
N THR A 88 -8.29 -8.85 -2.89
CA THR A 88 -7.14 -8.75 -3.81
C THR A 88 -7.53 -8.09 -5.14
N GLY A 89 -8.73 -8.37 -5.65
CA GLY A 89 -9.26 -7.72 -6.84
C GLY A 89 -9.52 -6.22 -6.66
N LEU A 90 -9.93 -5.81 -5.45
CA LEU A 90 -10.10 -4.40 -5.09
C LEU A 90 -8.75 -3.69 -4.88
N LYS A 91 -7.80 -4.36 -4.23
CA LYS A 91 -6.46 -3.81 -3.97
C LYS A 91 -5.40 -4.92 -3.97
N PRO A 92 -4.51 -4.96 -4.97
CA PRO A 92 -3.50 -6.02 -5.11
C PRO A 92 -2.55 -6.17 -3.92
N THR A 93 -2.46 -5.17 -3.04
CA THR A 93 -1.64 -5.23 -1.82
C THR A 93 -2.11 -6.27 -0.80
N ILE A 94 -3.28 -6.89 -1.01
CA ILE A 94 -3.78 -8.02 -0.21
C ILE A 94 -3.15 -9.35 -0.66
N ALA A 95 -2.64 -9.47 -1.87
CA ALA A 95 -2.10 -10.72 -2.40
C ALA A 95 -1.07 -11.42 -1.49
N PRO A 96 -0.11 -10.73 -0.84
CA PRO A 96 0.82 -11.36 0.10
C PRO A 96 0.13 -12.12 1.22
N PHE A 97 -0.95 -11.57 1.76
CA PHE A 97 -1.72 -12.16 2.86
C PHE A 97 -2.52 -13.39 2.40
N ALA A 98 -3.06 -13.34 1.18
CA ALA A 98 -3.75 -14.49 0.60
C ALA A 98 -2.80 -15.67 0.37
N VAL A 99 -1.63 -15.42 -0.22
CA VAL A 99 -0.59 -16.45 -0.43
C VAL A 99 -0.10 -16.99 0.90
N ALA A 100 0.19 -16.13 1.87
CA ALA A 100 0.61 -16.54 3.22
C ALA A 100 -0.44 -17.40 3.94
N THR A 101 -1.73 -17.11 3.73
CA THR A 101 -2.82 -17.93 4.27
C THR A 101 -2.82 -19.34 3.66
N ALA A 102 -2.64 -19.46 2.35
CA ALA A 102 -2.51 -20.76 1.68
C ALA A 102 -1.32 -21.56 2.25
N LEU A 103 -0.16 -20.93 2.42
CA LEU A 103 1.03 -21.54 3.02
C LEU A 103 0.77 -21.99 4.48
N ALA A 104 0.11 -21.14 5.27
CA ALA A 104 -0.24 -21.48 6.64
C ALA A 104 -1.23 -22.67 6.72
N LEU A 105 -2.22 -22.73 5.83
CA LEU A 105 -3.13 -23.88 5.73
C LEU A 105 -2.38 -25.17 5.37
N LEU A 106 -1.49 -25.13 4.37
CA LEU A 106 -0.66 -26.28 4.01
C LEU A 106 0.23 -26.77 5.15
N ALA A 107 0.71 -25.86 6.01
CA ALA A 107 1.55 -26.20 7.13
C ALA A 107 0.78 -26.86 8.29
N VAL A 108 -0.49 -26.46 8.54
CA VAL A 108 -1.27 -26.98 9.68
C VAL A 108 -2.14 -28.19 9.33
N VAL A 109 -2.54 -28.36 8.07
CA VAL A 109 -3.30 -29.53 7.62
C VAL A 109 -2.39 -30.75 7.56
N ARG A 110 -2.75 -31.81 8.29
CA ARG A 110 -1.87 -32.97 8.48
C ARG A 110 -1.79 -33.91 7.27
N SER A 111 -2.93 -34.21 6.64
CA SER A 111 -2.97 -35.20 5.57
C SER A 111 -2.64 -34.60 4.21
N TRP A 112 -1.91 -35.33 3.37
CA TRP A 112 -1.59 -34.91 2.00
C TRP A 112 -2.85 -34.63 1.15
N ARG A 113 -3.83 -35.54 1.23
CA ARG A 113 -5.11 -35.34 0.52
C ARG A 113 -5.83 -34.09 0.99
N GLY A 114 -5.84 -33.84 2.31
CA GLY A 114 -6.42 -32.63 2.89
C GLY A 114 -5.72 -31.36 2.41
N ARG A 115 -4.39 -31.37 2.33
CA ARG A 115 -3.59 -30.25 1.79
C ARG A 115 -3.96 -29.94 0.35
N LEU A 116 -4.00 -30.98 -0.51
CA LEU A 116 -4.36 -30.82 -1.91
C LEU A 116 -5.80 -30.29 -2.08
N THR A 117 -6.74 -30.89 -1.34
CA THR A 117 -8.14 -30.43 -1.35
C THR A 117 -8.26 -28.97 -0.88
N ALA A 118 -7.59 -28.62 0.21
CA ALA A 118 -7.61 -27.24 0.73
C ALA A 118 -7.02 -26.26 -0.27
N LEU A 119 -5.91 -26.59 -0.92
CA LEU A 119 -5.27 -25.76 -1.94
C LEU A 119 -6.17 -25.56 -3.17
N LEU A 120 -6.79 -26.63 -3.66
CA LEU A 120 -7.70 -26.57 -4.82
C LEU A 120 -8.93 -25.69 -4.51
N ILE A 121 -9.56 -25.89 -3.36
CA ILE A 121 -10.71 -25.07 -2.91
C ILE A 121 -10.26 -23.62 -2.76
N TRP A 122 -9.11 -23.39 -2.07
CA TRP A 122 -8.55 -22.06 -1.87
C TRP A 122 -8.35 -21.35 -3.20
N SER A 123 -7.63 -21.97 -4.13
CA SER A 123 -7.28 -21.35 -5.42
C SER A 123 -8.50 -21.06 -6.29
N ALA A 124 -9.45 -22.03 -6.38
CA ALA A 124 -10.65 -21.85 -7.19
C ALA A 124 -11.57 -20.74 -6.61
N ALA A 125 -11.82 -20.73 -5.31
CA ALA A 125 -12.66 -19.71 -4.69
C ALA A 125 -11.98 -18.34 -4.65
N PHE A 126 -10.65 -18.30 -4.44
CA PHE A 126 -9.87 -17.07 -4.54
C PHE A 126 -9.96 -16.45 -5.94
N LEU A 127 -9.75 -17.27 -6.99
CA LEU A 127 -9.85 -16.80 -8.37
C LEU A 127 -11.26 -16.29 -8.69
N ALA A 128 -12.29 -17.01 -8.26
CA ALA A 128 -13.68 -16.56 -8.42
C ALA A 128 -13.91 -15.20 -7.75
N GLY A 129 -13.49 -15.03 -6.50
CA GLY A 129 -13.61 -13.75 -5.78
C GLY A 129 -12.85 -12.62 -6.45
N PHE A 130 -11.62 -12.89 -6.92
CA PHE A 130 -10.81 -11.94 -7.65
C PHE A 130 -11.49 -11.47 -8.95
N LEU A 131 -12.02 -12.41 -9.73
CA LEU A 131 -12.71 -12.09 -10.97
C LEU A 131 -14.04 -11.35 -10.76
N ILE A 132 -14.76 -11.61 -9.68
CA ILE A 132 -15.99 -10.88 -9.32
C ILE A 132 -15.70 -9.38 -9.16
N THR A 133 -14.60 -9.00 -8.54
CA THR A 133 -14.29 -7.59 -8.26
C THR A 133 -13.40 -6.93 -9.31
N ASN A 134 -12.55 -7.68 -10.00
CA ASN A 134 -11.57 -7.12 -10.95
C ASN A 134 -11.75 -7.58 -12.41
N GLY A 135 -12.52 -8.63 -12.65
CA GLY A 135 -12.60 -9.26 -13.98
C GLY A 135 -13.11 -8.33 -15.07
N PHE A 136 -14.15 -7.53 -14.79
CA PHE A 136 -14.69 -6.56 -15.76
C PHE A 136 -13.66 -5.49 -16.13
N TRP A 137 -12.87 -5.04 -15.13
CA TRP A 137 -11.83 -4.03 -15.34
C TRP A 137 -10.66 -4.59 -16.14
N MET A 138 -10.23 -5.81 -15.83
CA MET A 138 -9.23 -6.53 -16.60
C MET A 138 -9.64 -6.72 -18.05
N ALA A 139 -10.90 -7.04 -18.30
CA ALA A 139 -11.43 -7.19 -19.67
C ALA A 139 -11.36 -5.85 -20.44
N LYS A 140 -11.74 -4.73 -19.79
CA LYS A 140 -11.60 -3.39 -20.40
C LYS A 140 -10.15 -3.01 -20.66
N LEU A 141 -9.26 -3.23 -19.69
CA LEU A 141 -7.84 -2.98 -19.87
C LEU A 141 -7.24 -3.82 -21.00
N TRP A 142 -7.65 -5.08 -21.10
CA TRP A 142 -7.23 -5.96 -22.20
C TRP A 142 -7.70 -5.44 -23.56
N GLN A 143 -8.96 -5.08 -23.68
CA GLN A 143 -9.53 -4.54 -24.91
C GLN A 143 -8.81 -3.27 -25.39
N GLN A 144 -8.47 -2.38 -24.45
CA GLN A 144 -7.90 -1.08 -24.79
C GLN A 144 -6.37 -1.12 -24.90
N PHE A 145 -5.69 -1.85 -24.02
CA PHE A 145 -4.24 -1.79 -23.85
C PHE A 145 -3.53 -3.11 -24.15
N HIS A 146 -4.24 -4.21 -24.42
CA HIS A 146 -3.71 -5.57 -24.52
C HIS A 146 -2.88 -6.00 -23.30
N ASN A 147 -3.23 -5.45 -22.11
CA ASN A 147 -2.60 -5.73 -20.84
C ASN A 147 -3.69 -5.68 -19.76
N PRO A 148 -4.11 -6.81 -19.14
CA PRO A 148 -5.22 -6.85 -18.18
C PRO A 148 -4.86 -6.19 -16.84
N PHE A 149 -3.59 -5.88 -16.62
CA PHE A 149 -3.07 -5.22 -15.42
C PHE A 149 -2.47 -3.83 -15.72
N PHE A 150 -2.76 -3.28 -16.89
CA PHE A 150 -2.18 -2.02 -17.34
C PHE A 150 -2.27 -0.93 -16.26
N PRO A 151 -1.15 -0.17 -16.01
CA PRO A 151 0.16 -0.19 -16.68
C PRO A 151 1.14 -1.23 -16.10
N PHE A 152 0.80 -1.94 -15.02
CA PHE A 152 1.67 -2.90 -14.37
C PHE A 152 1.99 -4.09 -15.29
N TYR A 153 3.13 -4.73 -15.04
CA TYR A 153 3.62 -5.87 -15.84
C TYR A 153 3.77 -5.58 -17.33
N ASN A 154 4.02 -4.31 -17.71
CA ASN A 154 4.17 -3.97 -19.13
C ASN A 154 5.49 -4.49 -19.73
N ASP A 155 6.43 -4.92 -18.92
CA ASP A 155 7.59 -5.71 -19.32
C ASP A 155 7.20 -7.10 -19.89
N VAL A 156 6.06 -7.67 -19.42
CA VAL A 156 5.51 -8.95 -19.89
C VAL A 156 4.55 -8.74 -21.08
N PHE A 157 3.54 -7.87 -20.91
CA PHE A 157 2.47 -7.68 -21.91
C PHE A 157 2.85 -6.79 -23.08
N LYS A 158 3.88 -5.95 -22.94
CA LYS A 158 4.46 -5.11 -24.00
C LYS A 158 3.44 -4.18 -24.70
N SER A 159 2.48 -3.65 -23.94
CA SER A 159 1.55 -2.64 -24.46
C SER A 159 2.30 -1.39 -24.89
N GLN A 160 2.00 -0.90 -26.09
CA GLN A 160 2.60 0.31 -26.66
C GLN A 160 2.09 1.61 -26.00
N TRP A 161 1.05 1.54 -25.17
CA TRP A 161 0.48 2.67 -24.44
C TRP A 161 1.29 3.16 -23.26
N ALA A 162 2.28 2.40 -22.83
CA ALA A 162 3.21 2.77 -21.76
C ALA A 162 4.62 2.25 -22.09
N ASN A 163 5.63 2.72 -21.36
CA ASN A 163 6.99 2.19 -21.50
C ASN A 163 7.04 0.72 -21.13
N ILE A 164 7.95 -0.02 -21.75
CA ILE A 164 8.18 -1.45 -21.45
C ILE A 164 8.91 -1.56 -20.12
N SER A 165 8.14 -1.52 -19.02
CA SER A 165 8.64 -1.67 -17.65
C SER A 165 7.57 -2.32 -16.76
N SER A 166 7.96 -2.83 -15.59
CA SER A 166 6.99 -3.45 -14.66
C SER A 166 6.07 -2.45 -13.97
N TYR A 167 6.43 -1.16 -13.92
CA TYR A 167 5.77 -0.09 -13.14
C TYR A 167 5.62 -0.41 -11.64
N ALA A 168 6.28 -1.45 -11.15
CA ALA A 168 6.29 -1.78 -9.74
C ALA A 168 7.20 -0.82 -8.98
N ASP A 169 6.68 -0.25 -7.89
CA ASP A 169 7.49 0.55 -6.98
C ASP A 169 8.38 -0.38 -6.15
N ARG A 170 9.66 -0.46 -6.52
CA ARG A 170 10.67 -1.27 -5.84
C ARG A 170 11.65 -0.46 -4.99
N GLY A 171 11.41 0.83 -4.82
CA GLY A 171 12.34 1.74 -4.13
C GLY A 171 12.60 1.37 -2.67
N VAL A 172 11.67 0.67 -2.01
CA VAL A 172 11.76 0.22 -0.62
C VAL A 172 11.83 -1.30 -0.45
N VAL A 173 11.92 -2.06 -1.54
CA VAL A 173 12.13 -3.51 -1.47
C VAL A 173 13.58 -3.77 -1.06
N PRO A 174 13.84 -4.66 -0.07
CA PRO A 174 15.20 -5.01 0.34
C PRO A 174 16.01 -5.54 -0.84
N LYS A 175 17.21 -5.02 -1.03
CA LYS A 175 18.12 -5.42 -2.13
C LYS A 175 18.96 -6.64 -1.76
N THR A 176 19.15 -6.90 -0.47
CA THR A 176 19.95 -8.01 0.06
C THR A 176 19.19 -8.77 1.14
N ILE A 177 19.59 -10.02 1.39
CA ILE A 177 19.05 -10.84 2.49
C ILE A 177 19.33 -10.15 3.84
N GLY A 178 20.50 -9.51 3.99
CA GLY A 178 20.85 -8.77 5.18
C GLY A 178 19.88 -7.62 5.48
N GLU A 179 19.53 -6.82 4.47
CA GLU A 179 18.50 -5.78 4.58
C GLU A 179 17.12 -6.37 4.96
N ALA A 180 16.75 -7.48 4.34
CA ALA A 180 15.48 -8.14 4.64
C ALA A 180 15.40 -8.62 6.10
N LEU A 181 16.49 -9.20 6.62
CA LEU A 181 16.59 -9.65 8.01
C LEU A 181 16.69 -8.50 9.01
N ALA A 182 17.32 -7.39 8.63
CA ALA A 182 17.44 -6.21 9.46
C ALA A 182 16.15 -5.39 9.56
N ARG A 183 15.21 -5.55 8.62
CA ARG A 183 14.01 -4.73 8.51
C ARG A 183 13.11 -4.71 9.75
N PRO A 184 12.84 -5.82 10.45
CA PRO A 184 12.08 -5.79 11.70
C PRO A 184 12.68 -4.89 12.77
N PHE A 185 14.00 -4.71 12.73
CA PHE A 185 14.76 -3.84 13.64
C PHE A 185 14.86 -2.40 13.12
N ALA A 186 14.93 -2.21 11.81
CA ALA A 186 14.97 -0.89 11.20
C ALA A 186 13.75 -0.04 11.56
N VAL A 187 12.57 -0.63 11.66
CA VAL A 187 11.33 0.07 12.08
C VAL A 187 11.27 0.40 13.56
N THR A 188 12.27 0.03 14.38
CA THR A 188 12.35 0.46 15.79
C THR A 188 12.90 1.89 15.93
N TYR A 189 13.46 2.44 14.88
CA TYR A 189 13.93 3.82 14.79
C TYR A 189 13.09 4.59 13.78
N PRO A 190 12.84 5.89 14.00
CA PRO A 190 12.13 6.73 13.05
C PRO A 190 13.02 7.02 11.84
N THR A 191 12.99 6.14 10.85
CA THR A 191 13.75 6.23 9.61
C THR A 191 12.85 6.26 8.40
N ASP A 192 13.20 7.03 7.38
CA ASP A 192 12.48 7.10 6.10
C ASP A 192 12.63 5.80 5.30
N TYR A 193 13.67 5.02 5.60
CA TYR A 193 14.02 3.77 4.91
C TYR A 193 12.89 2.72 4.93
N ALA A 194 12.16 2.63 6.05
CA ALA A 194 11.12 1.61 6.20
C ALA A 194 9.77 2.01 5.59
N ALA A 195 9.51 3.31 5.42
CA ALA A 195 8.17 3.81 5.12
C ALA A 195 8.08 4.70 3.87
N ARG A 196 9.18 5.00 3.21
CA ARG A 196 9.26 5.89 2.03
C ARG A 196 8.38 7.13 2.20
N SER A 197 8.93 8.18 2.73
CA SER A 197 8.29 9.49 3.01
C SER A 197 7.67 9.68 4.41
N TYR A 198 7.62 8.63 5.24
CA TYR A 198 7.08 8.78 6.60
C TYR A 198 8.00 8.16 7.64
N GLN A 199 8.33 8.92 8.67
CA GLN A 199 9.05 8.39 9.81
C GLN A 199 8.07 7.62 10.71
N VAL A 200 8.29 6.32 10.86
CA VAL A 200 7.50 5.46 11.74
C VAL A 200 8.37 4.80 12.79
N ARG A 201 7.78 4.46 13.94
CA ARG A 201 8.44 3.62 14.94
C ARG A 201 7.47 2.59 15.49
N ASP A 202 7.89 1.31 15.42
CA ASP A 202 7.14 0.18 15.92
C ASP A 202 8.07 -0.92 16.45
N LEU A 203 7.95 -1.27 17.71
CA LEU A 203 8.76 -2.30 18.36
C LEU A 203 8.24 -3.73 18.15
N ARG A 204 7.00 -3.90 17.71
CA ARG A 204 6.33 -5.21 17.67
C ARG A 204 6.99 -6.21 16.74
N TYR A 205 7.49 -5.76 15.59
CA TYR A 205 8.18 -6.62 14.63
C TYR A 205 9.50 -7.17 15.19
N ALA A 206 10.32 -6.30 15.77
CA ALA A 206 11.57 -6.70 16.41
C ALA A 206 11.32 -7.63 17.61
N ALA A 207 10.32 -7.32 18.45
CA ALA A 207 9.95 -8.14 19.60
C ALA A 207 9.51 -9.55 19.16
N LEU A 208 8.72 -9.69 18.09
CA LEU A 208 8.33 -10.99 17.53
C LEU A 208 9.56 -11.79 17.06
N VAL A 209 10.48 -11.16 16.34
CA VAL A 209 11.69 -11.82 15.85
C VAL A 209 12.58 -12.26 17.02
N VAL A 210 12.77 -11.42 18.02
CA VAL A 210 13.57 -11.74 19.22
C VAL A 210 12.95 -12.91 20.00
N LEU A 211 11.63 -12.90 20.23
CA LEU A 211 10.95 -13.98 20.95
C LEU A 211 11.01 -15.29 20.17
N LEU A 212 10.78 -15.27 18.86
CA LEU A 212 10.91 -16.46 18.02
C LEU A 212 12.34 -16.99 18.02
N GLY A 213 13.33 -16.10 17.85
CA GLY A 213 14.74 -16.48 17.90
C GLY A 213 15.10 -17.12 19.24
N TRP A 214 14.64 -16.55 20.36
CA TRP A 214 14.89 -17.10 21.69
C TRP A 214 14.28 -18.49 21.87
N ILE A 215 13.05 -18.70 21.39
CA ILE A 215 12.37 -20.01 21.44
C ILE A 215 13.16 -21.05 20.62
N VAL A 216 13.60 -20.69 19.41
CA VAL A 216 14.39 -21.58 18.54
C VAL A 216 15.75 -21.89 19.16
N VAL A 217 16.48 -20.88 19.62
CA VAL A 217 17.79 -21.05 20.27
C VAL A 217 17.67 -21.92 21.52
N GLY A 218 16.67 -21.65 22.38
CA GLY A 218 16.41 -22.45 23.55
C GLY A 218 16.07 -23.91 23.23
N TRP A 219 15.37 -24.18 22.13
CA TRP A 219 15.10 -25.54 21.65
C TRP A 219 16.37 -26.22 21.12
N VAL A 220 17.18 -25.54 20.30
CA VAL A 220 18.45 -26.06 19.79
C VAL A 220 19.35 -26.43 20.98
N PHE A 221 19.48 -25.52 21.94
CA PHE A 221 20.33 -25.74 23.10
C PHE A 221 19.88 -26.96 23.92
N ARG A 222 18.57 -27.11 24.19
CA ARG A 222 18.02 -28.29 24.87
C ARG A 222 18.27 -29.57 24.09
N ARG A 223 18.08 -29.55 22.76
CA ARG A 223 18.31 -30.71 21.89
C ARG A 223 19.77 -31.17 21.90
N ILE A 224 20.71 -30.25 21.92
CA ILE A 224 22.15 -30.55 22.00
C ILE A 224 22.52 -31.11 23.38
N ARG A 225 22.07 -30.44 24.45
CA ARG A 225 22.41 -30.82 25.83
C ARG A 225 21.82 -32.16 26.24
N GLU A 226 20.57 -32.43 25.89
CA GLU A 226 19.85 -33.62 26.35
C GLU A 226 20.03 -34.83 25.44
N ARG A 227 20.74 -34.72 24.30
CA ARG A 227 20.93 -35.79 23.29
C ARG A 227 19.65 -36.55 22.92
N LYS A 228 18.46 -36.02 23.21
CA LYS A 228 17.17 -36.67 22.98
C LYS A 228 16.81 -36.59 21.51
N LYS A 229 16.88 -37.71 20.80
CA LYS A 229 16.29 -37.88 19.47
C LYS A 229 14.76 -37.84 19.63
N GLY A 230 14.08 -36.94 18.90
CA GLY A 230 12.61 -36.89 18.84
C GLY A 230 11.94 -35.80 19.67
N GLN A 231 12.66 -34.81 20.20
CA GLN A 231 11.99 -33.64 20.78
C GLN A 231 11.11 -32.95 19.72
N PRO A 232 9.84 -32.66 20.06
CA PRO A 232 8.95 -31.97 19.12
C PRO A 232 9.50 -30.58 18.76
N TRP A 233 9.19 -30.15 17.55
CA TRP A 233 9.53 -28.79 17.08
C TRP A 233 9.00 -27.73 18.06
N PRO A 234 9.74 -26.64 18.34
CA PRO A 234 9.42 -25.70 19.43
C PRO A 234 7.98 -25.17 19.41
N LEU A 235 7.41 -24.98 18.25
CA LEU A 235 6.06 -24.41 18.11
C LEU A 235 4.94 -25.47 18.12
N GLN A 236 5.26 -26.76 18.33
CA GLN A 236 4.22 -27.81 18.41
C GLN A 236 3.39 -27.75 19.70
N SER A 237 3.89 -27.06 20.73
CA SER A 237 3.15 -26.78 21.98
C SER A 237 2.01 -25.80 21.76
N LEU A 238 2.08 -24.97 20.73
CA LEU A 238 1.05 -24.01 20.40
C LEU A 238 -0.21 -24.72 19.86
N SER A 239 -1.36 -24.13 20.12
CA SER A 239 -2.61 -24.55 19.50
C SER A 239 -2.55 -24.40 17.96
N VAL A 240 -3.37 -25.16 17.24
CA VAL A 240 -3.33 -25.16 15.77
C VAL A 240 -3.65 -23.79 15.18
N GLU A 241 -4.59 -23.07 15.77
CA GLU A 241 -4.94 -21.69 15.38
C GLU A 241 -3.81 -20.71 15.64
N SER A 242 -3.10 -20.83 16.75
CA SER A 242 -1.93 -19.99 17.04
C SER A 242 -0.77 -20.25 16.09
N ARG A 243 -0.50 -21.53 15.77
CA ARG A 243 0.50 -21.90 14.75
C ARG A 243 0.15 -21.38 13.38
N PHE A 244 -1.12 -21.51 12.99
CA PHE A 244 -1.63 -20.98 11.72
C PHE A 244 -1.38 -19.47 11.62
N LEU A 245 -1.79 -18.69 12.63
CA LEU A 245 -1.60 -17.24 12.64
C LEU A 245 -0.12 -16.83 12.65
N LEU A 246 0.73 -17.58 13.38
CA LEU A 246 2.16 -17.28 13.41
C LEU A 246 2.84 -17.54 12.06
N ILE A 247 2.50 -18.68 11.40
CA ILE A 247 3.01 -19.00 10.06
C ILE A 247 2.47 -17.98 9.05
N PHE A 248 1.19 -17.64 9.13
CA PHE A 248 0.59 -16.58 8.33
C PHE A 248 1.36 -15.26 8.50
N PHE A 249 1.63 -14.84 9.73
CA PHE A 249 2.34 -13.59 10.02
C PHE A 249 3.74 -13.56 9.38
N VAL A 250 4.54 -14.61 9.65
CA VAL A 250 5.92 -14.71 9.15
C VAL A 250 5.93 -14.77 7.61
N ALA A 251 5.09 -15.62 7.02
CA ALA A 251 4.99 -15.73 5.56
C ALA A 251 4.52 -14.42 4.92
N SER A 252 3.50 -13.77 5.50
CA SER A 252 3.03 -12.47 5.03
C SER A 252 4.11 -11.40 5.08
N PHE A 253 4.88 -11.35 6.17
CA PHE A 253 5.96 -10.38 6.32
C PHE A 253 7.06 -10.59 5.26
N VAL A 254 7.46 -11.84 5.02
CA VAL A 254 8.46 -12.17 3.99
C VAL A 254 7.96 -11.82 2.59
N ILE A 255 6.73 -12.24 2.25
CA ILE A 255 6.16 -12.00 0.92
C ILE A 255 5.90 -10.50 0.69
N TRP A 256 5.35 -9.80 1.70
CA TRP A 256 5.09 -8.36 1.64
C TRP A 256 6.38 -7.57 1.35
N GLN A 257 7.45 -7.83 2.09
CA GLN A 257 8.70 -7.09 1.87
C GLN A 257 9.38 -7.43 0.53
N ALA A 258 9.19 -8.64 0.00
CA ALA A 258 9.71 -9.04 -1.31
C ALA A 258 8.91 -8.43 -2.47
N MET A 259 7.60 -8.20 -2.28
CA MET A 259 6.72 -7.67 -3.33
C MET A 259 6.63 -6.13 -3.32
N PHE A 260 6.48 -5.53 -2.15
CA PHE A 260 6.16 -4.11 -2.02
C PHE A 260 7.13 -3.36 -1.10
N GLY A 261 7.37 -3.88 0.10
CA GLY A 261 8.17 -3.23 1.13
C GLY A 261 7.60 -1.92 1.70
N ILE A 262 6.52 -1.39 1.17
CA ILE A 262 5.87 -0.15 1.62
C ILE A 262 5.16 -0.42 2.94
N PHE A 263 5.55 0.30 4.01
CA PHE A 263 5.16 -0.04 5.38
C PHE A 263 3.65 0.03 5.61
N ARG A 264 2.93 1.00 5.06
CA ARG A 264 1.48 1.13 5.21
C ARG A 264 0.69 -0.11 4.75
N TYR A 265 1.21 -0.87 3.80
CA TYR A 265 0.57 -2.12 3.36
C TYR A 265 0.71 -3.25 4.38
N ALA A 266 1.51 -3.08 5.42
CA ALA A 266 1.66 -4.04 6.52
C ALA A 266 0.64 -3.85 7.65
N ALA A 267 -0.39 -3.01 7.49
CA ALA A 267 -1.44 -2.77 8.49
C ALA A 267 -2.03 -4.05 9.11
N PRO A 268 -2.33 -5.14 8.35
CA PRO A 268 -2.80 -6.38 8.96
C PRO A 268 -1.78 -7.04 9.89
N LEU A 269 -0.50 -6.92 9.60
CA LEU A 269 0.58 -7.47 10.44
C LEU A 269 0.74 -6.65 11.71
N GLU A 270 0.71 -5.33 11.59
CA GLU A 270 0.74 -4.40 12.71
C GLU A 270 -0.33 -4.77 13.75
N ALA A 271 -1.55 -4.98 13.27
CA ALA A 271 -2.68 -5.26 14.14
C ALA A 271 -2.69 -6.67 14.75
N LEU A 272 -2.13 -7.67 14.05
CA LEU A 272 -2.04 -9.05 14.54
C LEU A 272 -0.83 -9.33 15.47
N ALA A 273 0.12 -8.41 15.53
CA ALA A 273 1.32 -8.62 16.35
C ALA A 273 1.02 -8.78 17.86
N PRO A 274 0.14 -7.98 18.52
CA PRO A 274 -0.09 -8.11 19.97
C PRO A 274 -0.55 -9.50 20.43
N PRO A 275 -1.58 -10.16 19.86
CA PRO A 275 -1.97 -11.49 20.29
C PRO A 275 -0.88 -12.53 20.06
N LEU A 276 -0.06 -12.40 19.01
CA LEU A 276 1.07 -13.30 18.78
C LEU A 276 2.20 -13.10 19.78
N LEU A 277 2.50 -11.87 20.19
CA LEU A 277 3.45 -11.60 21.27
C LEU A 277 3.03 -12.28 22.57
N VAL A 278 1.75 -12.19 22.95
CA VAL A 278 1.22 -12.87 24.14
C VAL A 278 1.36 -14.38 24.03
N VAL A 279 1.03 -14.96 22.87
CA VAL A 279 1.18 -16.42 22.63
C VAL A 279 2.63 -16.85 22.81
N LEU A 280 3.59 -16.13 22.23
CA LEU A 280 5.02 -16.46 22.33
C LEU A 280 5.55 -16.31 23.76
N VAL A 281 5.15 -15.28 24.50
CA VAL A 281 5.50 -15.12 25.92
C VAL A 281 4.94 -16.26 26.75
N CYS A 282 3.71 -16.70 26.49
CA CYS A 282 3.10 -17.83 27.18
C CYS A 282 3.79 -19.17 26.89
N ASP A 283 4.35 -19.33 25.68
CA ASP A 283 5.15 -20.51 25.31
C ASP A 283 6.55 -20.45 25.93
N LEU A 284 7.15 -19.25 25.99
CA LEU A 284 8.50 -19.06 26.52
C LEU A 284 8.62 -19.37 28.02
N THR A 285 7.63 -19.01 28.83
CA THR A 285 7.66 -19.20 30.28
C THR A 285 6.34 -19.67 30.84
N ARG A 286 6.42 -20.62 31.80
CA ARG A 286 5.25 -21.12 32.55
C ARG A 286 4.98 -20.33 33.85
N ARG A 287 5.92 -19.50 34.31
CA ARG A 287 5.78 -18.70 35.53
C ARG A 287 4.82 -17.54 35.29
N SER A 288 3.70 -17.51 36.02
CA SER A 288 2.66 -16.50 35.87
C SER A 288 3.17 -15.05 36.02
N VAL A 289 3.99 -14.82 37.06
CA VAL A 289 4.58 -13.50 37.31
C VAL A 289 5.47 -13.06 36.14
N ALA A 290 6.30 -13.95 35.61
CA ALA A 290 7.15 -13.65 34.48
C ALA A 290 6.33 -13.34 33.18
N ARG A 291 5.23 -14.09 32.97
CA ARG A 291 4.30 -13.80 31.84
C ARG A 291 3.72 -12.41 31.95
N ILE A 292 3.15 -12.09 33.11
CA ILE A 292 2.54 -10.77 33.34
C ILE A 292 3.59 -9.69 33.14
N ALA A 293 4.77 -9.82 33.76
CA ALA A 293 5.84 -8.84 33.66
C ALA A 293 6.29 -8.62 32.19
N LEU A 294 6.52 -9.72 31.44
CA LEU A 294 6.95 -9.63 30.04
C LEU A 294 5.86 -9.04 29.13
N VAL A 295 4.60 -9.47 29.27
CA VAL A 295 3.49 -8.91 28.49
C VAL A 295 3.31 -7.44 28.80
N THR A 296 3.32 -7.06 30.08
CA THR A 296 3.22 -5.66 30.50
C THR A 296 4.39 -4.83 29.92
N LEU A 297 5.63 -5.32 30.05
CA LEU A 297 6.80 -4.65 29.50
C LEU A 297 6.66 -4.45 27.99
N LEU A 298 6.31 -5.48 27.23
CA LEU A 298 6.13 -5.40 25.77
C LEU A 298 5.02 -4.43 25.39
N PHE A 299 3.90 -4.44 26.11
CA PHE A 299 2.76 -3.60 25.80
C PHE A 299 3.01 -2.14 26.13
N VAL A 300 3.58 -1.88 27.31
CA VAL A 300 3.96 -0.53 27.72
C VAL A 300 5.04 0.05 26.82
N SER A 301 6.10 -0.74 26.53
CA SER A 301 7.16 -0.27 25.62
C SER A 301 6.63 -0.01 24.22
N THR A 302 5.73 -0.85 23.69
CA THR A 302 5.07 -0.61 22.39
C THR A 302 4.25 0.66 22.44
N PHE A 303 3.40 0.83 23.45
CA PHE A 303 2.55 2.01 23.60
C PHE A 303 3.37 3.30 23.65
N LEU A 304 4.45 3.32 24.43
CA LEU A 304 5.32 4.49 24.56
C LEU A 304 6.19 4.75 23.33
N ALA A 305 6.52 3.69 22.57
CA ALA A 305 7.45 3.80 21.45
C ALA A 305 6.77 4.10 20.12
N VAL A 306 5.47 3.82 19.97
CA VAL A 306 4.77 4.07 18.70
C VAL A 306 4.91 5.51 18.26
N LYS A 307 5.43 5.69 17.03
CA LYS A 307 5.38 6.98 16.32
C LYS A 307 4.50 6.78 15.09
N PRO A 308 3.32 7.42 15.03
CA PRO A 308 2.42 7.36 13.88
C PRO A 308 3.09 7.89 12.62
N MET A 309 2.62 7.45 11.46
CA MET A 309 2.97 8.09 10.19
C MET A 309 2.57 9.56 10.25
N ASP A 310 3.55 10.43 9.98
CA ASP A 310 3.33 11.88 9.99
C ASP A 310 2.75 12.31 8.63
N GLN A 311 1.44 12.15 8.51
CA GLN A 311 0.73 12.63 7.34
C GLN A 311 0.25 14.07 7.55
N PRO A 312 0.49 14.96 6.58
CA PRO A 312 0.00 16.32 6.65
C PRO A 312 -1.53 16.31 6.75
N ARG A 313 -2.05 16.82 7.85
CA ARG A 313 -3.49 16.99 8.08
C ARG A 313 -3.87 18.44 7.91
N LEU A 314 -4.98 18.66 7.26
CA LEU A 314 -5.54 20.00 7.14
C LEU A 314 -6.38 20.31 8.39
N PRO A 315 -6.36 21.55 8.87
CA PRO A 315 -7.26 21.96 9.94
C PRO A 315 -8.72 21.84 9.49
N PHE A 316 -9.61 21.61 10.43
CA PHE A 316 -11.04 21.68 10.17
C PHE A 316 -11.40 23.08 9.67
N GLY A 317 -12.31 23.16 8.70
CA GLY A 317 -12.81 24.38 8.11
C GLY A 317 -14.32 24.29 7.89
N GLU A 318 -14.94 25.37 7.41
CA GLU A 318 -16.37 25.40 7.13
C GLU A 318 -16.77 24.42 6.02
N SER A 319 -15.89 24.23 5.03
CA SER A 319 -16.06 23.23 3.99
C SER A 319 -14.80 22.36 3.83
N PHE A 320 -14.98 21.14 3.32
CA PHE A 320 -13.88 20.23 3.07
C PHE A 320 -12.91 20.78 2.02
N TRP A 321 -13.45 21.33 0.92
CA TRP A 321 -12.63 21.69 -0.22
C TRP A 321 -12.03 23.10 -0.14
N GLU A 322 -12.80 24.11 0.31
CA GLU A 322 -12.36 25.53 0.39
C GLU A 322 -11.51 25.94 -0.84
N VAL A 323 -12.04 25.68 -2.03
CA VAL A 323 -11.37 25.96 -3.30
C VAL A 323 -12.03 27.16 -3.96
N LYS A 324 -11.21 28.14 -4.38
CA LYS A 324 -11.63 29.24 -5.24
C LYS A 324 -10.82 29.20 -6.53
N VAL A 325 -11.52 29.07 -7.62
CA VAL A 325 -10.96 29.03 -8.96
C VAL A 325 -11.34 30.28 -9.75
N PRO A 326 -10.47 30.77 -10.64
CA PRO A 326 -10.72 31.96 -11.44
C PRO A 326 -11.60 31.63 -12.66
N THR A 327 -12.88 31.36 -12.46
CA THR A 327 -13.80 31.03 -13.55
C THR A 327 -13.87 32.10 -14.62
N ALA A 328 -13.68 33.38 -14.25
CA ALA A 328 -13.65 34.52 -15.21
C ALA A 328 -12.46 34.46 -16.18
N ALA A 329 -11.41 33.69 -15.88
CA ALA A 329 -10.27 33.50 -16.80
C ALA A 329 -10.63 32.55 -17.96
N ILE A 330 -11.69 31.77 -17.82
CA ILE A 330 -12.10 30.77 -18.81
C ILE A 330 -13.32 31.29 -19.54
N THR A 331 -13.08 32.00 -20.65
CA THR A 331 -14.12 32.66 -21.42
C THR A 331 -14.82 31.73 -22.39
N ASP A 332 -14.16 30.67 -22.85
CA ASP A 332 -14.68 29.66 -23.76
C ASP A 332 -14.36 28.26 -23.25
N PRO A 333 -15.15 27.73 -22.29
CA PRO A 333 -14.88 26.43 -21.67
C PRO A 333 -14.71 25.26 -22.64
N PRO A 334 -15.55 25.05 -23.68
CA PRO A 334 -15.38 23.97 -24.65
C PRO A 334 -14.06 24.00 -25.41
N ASN A 335 -13.51 25.19 -25.62
CA ASN A 335 -12.26 25.43 -26.32
C ASN A 335 -11.12 25.83 -25.37
N THR A 336 -11.19 25.36 -24.14
CA THR A 336 -10.13 25.55 -23.12
C THR A 336 -9.46 24.23 -22.76
N LEU A 337 -8.12 24.24 -22.73
CA LEU A 337 -7.27 23.12 -22.33
C LEU A 337 -6.36 23.50 -21.16
N ILE A 338 -6.48 22.79 -20.03
CA ILE A 338 -5.59 22.97 -18.88
C ILE A 338 -4.56 21.85 -18.84
N LEU A 339 -3.29 22.23 -18.78
CA LEU A 339 -2.14 21.33 -18.77
C LEU A 339 -1.59 21.20 -17.36
N LEU A 340 -1.36 19.93 -16.96
CA LEU A 340 -0.69 19.54 -15.72
C LEU A 340 0.71 19.04 -16.07
N ALA A 341 1.72 19.88 -15.88
CA ALA A 341 3.10 19.54 -16.26
C ALA A 341 3.79 18.64 -15.25
N ASN A 342 3.37 18.64 -14.00
CA ASN A 342 4.03 17.89 -12.96
C ASN A 342 3.10 16.84 -12.30
N PRO A 343 3.66 15.78 -11.67
CA PRO A 343 2.88 14.66 -11.16
C PRO A 343 2.08 14.95 -9.86
N ARG A 344 1.94 16.22 -9.47
CA ARG A 344 1.18 16.59 -8.28
C ARG A 344 -0.32 16.30 -8.44
N PRO A 345 -1.02 15.88 -7.38
CA PRO A 345 -2.43 15.49 -7.45
C PRO A 345 -3.40 16.69 -7.49
N TRP A 346 -3.27 17.57 -8.50
CA TRP A 346 -4.10 18.77 -8.64
C TRP A 346 -5.36 18.55 -9.48
N ALA A 347 -5.56 17.37 -10.02
CA ALA A 347 -6.71 17.06 -10.89
C ALA A 347 -8.07 17.24 -10.19
N TYR A 348 -8.12 17.22 -8.84
CA TYR A 348 -9.34 17.50 -8.08
C TYR A 348 -9.91 18.90 -8.37
N LEU A 349 -9.09 19.85 -8.81
CA LEU A 349 -9.53 21.20 -9.18
C LEU A 349 -10.45 21.21 -10.40
N ALA A 350 -10.44 20.16 -11.21
CA ALA A 350 -11.36 20.02 -12.36
C ALA A 350 -12.84 20.05 -11.92
N ALA A 351 -13.16 19.58 -10.73
CA ALA A 351 -14.53 19.61 -10.20
C ALA A 351 -15.06 21.03 -9.88
N PHE A 352 -14.19 22.05 -9.88
CA PHE A 352 -14.55 23.44 -9.56
C PHE A 352 -14.53 24.37 -10.80
N LEU A 353 -14.26 23.82 -11.96
CA LEU A 353 -14.29 24.53 -13.25
C LEU A 353 -15.43 23.99 -14.11
N PRO A 354 -15.85 24.71 -15.17
CA PRO A 354 -16.87 24.21 -16.09
C PRO A 354 -16.51 22.82 -16.62
N PRO A 355 -17.47 21.89 -16.70
CA PRO A 355 -17.21 20.50 -17.07
C PRO A 355 -16.72 20.30 -18.51
N GLU A 356 -16.91 21.29 -19.38
CA GLU A 356 -16.46 21.30 -20.76
C GLU A 356 -14.96 21.54 -20.89
N VAL A 357 -14.30 22.08 -19.85
CA VAL A 357 -12.85 22.32 -19.82
C VAL A 357 -12.11 21.01 -19.91
N ARG A 358 -11.20 20.92 -20.86
CA ARG A 358 -10.36 19.72 -21.03
C ARG A 358 -9.11 19.80 -20.16
N TRP A 359 -8.71 18.62 -19.62
CA TRP A 359 -7.53 18.50 -18.75
C TRP A 359 -6.59 17.44 -19.29
N VAL A 360 -5.30 17.75 -19.31
CA VAL A 360 -4.25 16.83 -19.76
C VAL A 360 -3.07 16.82 -18.80
N GLY A 361 -2.77 15.65 -18.26
CA GLY A 361 -1.54 15.40 -17.52
C GLY A 361 -0.40 15.05 -18.46
N MET A 362 0.57 15.93 -18.62
CA MET A 362 1.66 15.78 -19.58
C MET A 362 2.81 14.93 -19.05
N ASN A 363 3.01 14.93 -17.74
CA ASN A 363 4.09 14.21 -17.06
C ASN A 363 3.58 13.67 -15.72
N ASN A 364 3.60 12.38 -15.53
CA ASN A 364 3.12 11.71 -14.32
C ASN A 364 3.84 10.36 -14.10
N ASN A 365 3.38 9.55 -13.16
CA ASN A 365 4.00 8.26 -12.87
C ASN A 365 3.86 7.22 -14.00
N LEU A 366 2.87 7.39 -14.89
CA LEU A 366 2.61 6.48 -16.00
C LEU A 366 3.37 6.90 -17.26
N THR A 367 3.44 8.19 -17.56
CA THR A 367 4.04 8.70 -18.77
C THR A 367 4.95 9.91 -18.48
N LYS A 368 6.08 9.93 -19.10
CA LYS A 368 7.07 11.02 -19.05
C LYS A 368 7.12 11.74 -20.38
N VAL A 369 7.51 13.02 -20.35
CA VAL A 369 7.66 13.85 -21.56
C VAL A 369 8.59 13.21 -22.60
N VAL A 370 9.61 12.49 -22.13
CA VAL A 370 10.61 11.82 -22.97
C VAL A 370 10.15 10.47 -23.54
N ASP A 371 8.99 9.98 -23.11
CA ASP A 371 8.50 8.67 -23.53
C ASP A 371 8.06 8.68 -24.99
N GLN A 372 8.19 7.53 -25.64
CA GLN A 372 7.72 7.30 -27.00
C GLN A 372 6.46 6.39 -27.02
N SER A 373 5.74 6.33 -25.91
CA SER A 373 4.50 5.58 -25.82
C SER A 373 3.37 6.23 -26.63
N HIS A 374 2.39 5.43 -27.05
CA HIS A 374 1.19 5.94 -27.72
C HIS A 374 0.45 6.98 -26.88
N THR A 375 0.46 6.85 -25.55
CA THR A 375 -0.10 7.88 -24.65
C THR A 375 0.60 9.21 -24.85
N GLN A 376 1.93 9.23 -24.87
CA GLN A 376 2.69 10.45 -25.03
C GLN A 376 2.57 11.04 -26.45
N MET A 377 2.50 10.18 -27.46
CA MET A 377 2.21 10.62 -28.85
C MET A 377 0.83 11.27 -28.96
N ALA A 378 -0.20 10.69 -28.33
CA ALA A 378 -1.55 11.26 -28.31
C ALA A 378 -1.60 12.61 -27.58
N ILE A 379 -0.88 12.75 -26.46
CA ILE A 379 -0.75 14.03 -25.74
C ILE A 379 -0.09 15.08 -26.64
N ARG A 380 0.99 14.75 -27.32
CA ARG A 380 1.67 15.65 -28.27
C ARG A 380 0.75 16.06 -29.39
N ALA A 381 0.10 15.12 -30.06
CA ALA A 381 -0.82 15.38 -31.14
C ALA A 381 -1.97 16.31 -30.69
N LEU A 382 -2.53 16.08 -29.50
CA LEU A 382 -3.56 16.94 -28.94
C LEU A 382 -3.05 18.38 -28.74
N ILE A 383 -1.88 18.54 -28.11
CA ILE A 383 -1.33 19.87 -27.79
C ILE A 383 -0.93 20.61 -29.06
N TYR A 384 -0.28 19.95 -30.01
CA TYR A 384 0.14 20.59 -31.26
C TYR A 384 -1.04 20.95 -32.18
N GLY A 385 -2.09 20.14 -32.20
CA GLY A 385 -3.31 20.42 -32.94
C GLY A 385 -4.30 21.37 -32.27
N TYR A 386 -4.03 21.77 -31.01
CA TYR A 386 -4.99 22.57 -30.25
C TYR A 386 -4.95 24.04 -30.68
N THR A 387 -6.11 24.62 -31.03
CA THR A 387 -6.26 25.99 -31.49
C THR A 387 -6.96 26.91 -30.48
N GLY A 388 -7.53 26.37 -29.42
CA GLY A 388 -8.20 27.11 -28.34
C GLY A 388 -7.25 27.66 -27.29
N ASP A 389 -7.82 28.15 -26.20
CA ASP A 389 -7.07 28.68 -25.07
C ASP A 389 -6.37 27.58 -24.30
N MET A 390 -5.08 27.73 -24.05
CA MET A 390 -4.29 26.81 -23.24
C MET A 390 -3.82 27.47 -21.97
N PHE A 391 -3.90 26.73 -20.87
CA PHE A 391 -3.42 27.18 -19.57
C PHE A 391 -2.52 26.12 -18.92
N LEU A 392 -1.52 26.58 -18.17
CA LEU A 392 -0.71 25.74 -17.30
C LEU A 392 -1.17 25.93 -15.84
N LEU A 393 -1.46 24.83 -15.16
CA LEU A 393 -1.60 24.81 -13.71
C LEU A 393 -0.26 24.54 -13.08
N SER A 394 0.29 25.50 -12.34
CA SER A 394 1.57 25.38 -11.65
C SER A 394 1.64 26.22 -10.38
N ARG A 395 2.77 26.18 -9.67
CA ARG A 395 3.01 26.98 -8.48
C ARG A 395 3.20 28.46 -8.80
N ASN A 396 3.19 29.28 -7.77
CA ASN A 396 3.06 30.73 -7.78
C ASN A 396 3.93 31.53 -8.76
N LYS A 397 5.16 31.12 -9.05
CA LYS A 397 6.08 31.91 -9.92
C LYS A 397 6.95 31.00 -10.77
N PRO A 398 7.30 31.41 -12.01
CA PRO A 398 8.23 30.65 -12.86
C PRO A 398 9.59 30.38 -12.21
N SER A 399 10.06 31.29 -11.35
CA SER A 399 11.34 31.14 -10.61
C SER A 399 11.37 30.02 -9.60
N VAL A 400 10.18 29.57 -9.12
CA VAL A 400 10.03 28.46 -8.16
C VAL A 400 9.38 27.23 -8.79
N TRP A 401 9.30 27.21 -10.12
CA TRP A 401 8.82 26.03 -10.81
C TRP A 401 9.77 24.88 -10.63
N HIS A 402 9.19 23.69 -10.51
CA HIS A 402 9.94 22.46 -10.55
C HIS A 402 10.60 22.31 -11.93
N ASP A 403 11.76 21.68 -12.00
CA ASP A 403 12.45 21.42 -13.28
C ASP A 403 11.55 20.72 -14.29
N TYR A 404 10.61 19.90 -13.83
CA TYR A 404 9.58 19.27 -14.66
C TYR A 404 8.66 20.26 -15.36
N ASP A 405 8.25 21.35 -14.72
CA ASP A 405 7.39 22.34 -15.37
C ASP A 405 8.13 23.00 -16.55
N ARG A 406 9.41 23.32 -16.35
CA ARG A 406 10.28 23.90 -17.39
C ARG A 406 10.55 22.90 -18.51
N LEU A 407 10.92 21.66 -18.16
CA LEU A 407 11.20 20.60 -19.14
C LEU A 407 10.00 20.37 -20.04
N VAL A 408 8.79 20.25 -19.44
CA VAL A 408 7.55 20.03 -20.18
C VAL A 408 7.26 21.21 -21.12
N MET A 409 7.36 22.45 -20.62
CA MET A 409 7.10 23.64 -21.44
C MET A 409 8.04 23.70 -22.64
N THR A 410 9.34 23.50 -22.43
CA THR A 410 10.35 23.47 -23.50
C THR A 410 10.07 22.36 -24.52
N ALA A 411 9.75 21.14 -24.02
CA ALA A 411 9.54 19.97 -24.87
C ALA A 411 8.33 20.08 -25.80
N TYR A 412 7.34 20.90 -25.43
CA TYR A 412 6.13 21.12 -26.22
C TYR A 412 6.12 22.49 -26.96
N GLY A 413 7.23 23.23 -26.87
CA GLY A 413 7.33 24.55 -27.50
C GLY A 413 6.29 25.53 -26.96
N LEU A 414 6.03 25.50 -25.65
CA LEU A 414 5.06 26.34 -24.98
C LEU A 414 5.75 27.37 -24.06
N GLN A 415 5.16 28.56 -23.96
CA GLN A 415 5.61 29.63 -23.08
C GLN A 415 4.43 30.18 -22.28
N VAL A 416 4.67 30.61 -21.05
CA VAL A 416 3.68 31.35 -20.26
C VAL A 416 3.64 32.79 -20.72
N VAL A 417 2.45 33.39 -20.70
CA VAL A 417 2.26 34.82 -20.81
C VAL A 417 2.36 35.41 -19.41
N GLU A 418 3.51 35.97 -19.04
CA GLU A 418 3.81 36.37 -17.65
C GLU A 418 2.84 37.41 -17.07
N SER A 419 2.17 38.19 -17.92
CA SER A 419 1.14 39.18 -17.55
C SER A 419 -0.25 38.55 -17.33
N GLU A 420 -0.48 37.33 -17.81
CA GLU A 420 -1.80 36.68 -17.80
C GLU A 420 -1.80 35.43 -16.91
N TRP A 421 -2.09 35.67 -15.65
CA TRP A 421 -2.21 34.60 -14.67
C TRP A 421 -3.28 34.89 -13.62
N TRP A 422 -3.87 33.85 -13.05
CA TRP A 422 -4.92 33.95 -12.06
C TRP A 422 -4.61 33.03 -10.85
N PRO A 423 -4.81 33.52 -9.63
CA PRO A 423 -4.58 32.69 -8.44
C PRO A 423 -5.65 31.62 -8.29
N ILE A 424 -5.25 30.47 -7.77
CA ILE A 424 -6.14 29.44 -7.28
C ILE A 424 -5.89 29.29 -5.80
N GLU A 425 -6.91 29.53 -4.99
CA GLU A 425 -6.86 29.31 -3.55
C GLU A 425 -7.36 27.91 -3.24
N SER A 426 -6.57 27.13 -2.52
CA SER A 426 -6.96 25.83 -2.01
C SER A 426 -6.20 25.47 -0.76
N LYS A 427 -6.90 25.06 0.30
CA LYS A 427 -6.24 24.60 1.52
C LYS A 427 -5.46 23.29 1.31
N HIS A 428 -5.77 22.54 0.25
CA HIS A 428 -5.09 21.30 -0.11
C HIS A 428 -3.79 21.52 -0.90
N SER A 429 -3.47 22.75 -1.26
CA SER A 429 -2.25 23.08 -2.00
C SER A 429 -1.54 24.29 -1.41
N ARG A 430 -0.51 24.03 -0.61
CA ARG A 430 0.41 25.06 -0.12
C ARG A 430 1.80 24.80 -0.68
N PRO A 431 2.51 25.80 -1.25
CA PRO A 431 2.11 27.18 -1.54
C PRO A 431 1.07 27.27 -2.66
N GLY A 432 0.38 28.42 -2.76
CA GLY A 432 -0.72 28.67 -3.68
C GLY A 432 -0.43 28.33 -5.14
N LEU A 433 -1.48 28.01 -5.88
CA LEU A 433 -1.44 27.66 -7.29
C LEU A 433 -1.81 28.85 -8.15
N ARG A 434 -1.40 28.82 -9.42
CA ARG A 434 -1.78 29.76 -10.44
C ARG A 434 -2.16 29.04 -11.73
N LEU A 435 -3.15 29.59 -12.38
CA LEU A 435 -3.50 29.26 -13.76
C LEU A 435 -2.77 30.27 -14.64
N TRP A 436 -1.84 29.83 -15.47
CA TRP A 436 -1.05 30.67 -16.38
C TRP A 436 -1.54 30.49 -17.80
N ARG A 437 -1.81 31.59 -18.51
CA ARG A 437 -2.08 31.51 -19.94
C ARG A 437 -0.83 31.10 -20.69
N LEU A 438 -1.02 30.24 -21.68
CA LEU A 438 0.05 29.72 -22.52
C LEU A 438 -0.04 30.30 -23.94
N ARG A 439 1.12 30.48 -24.56
CA ARG A 439 1.27 30.70 -25.99
C ARG A 439 2.30 29.73 -26.56
N ARG A 440 2.29 29.57 -27.86
CA ARG A 440 3.38 28.86 -28.53
C ARG A 440 4.63 29.71 -28.53
N ALA A 441 5.78 29.06 -28.35
CA ALA A 441 7.08 29.70 -28.50
C ALA A 441 7.29 30.04 -30.00
N GLU A 442 7.99 31.14 -30.29
CA GLU A 442 8.36 31.50 -31.65
C GLU A 442 9.20 30.36 -32.27
N GLY A 443 8.82 29.91 -33.47
CA GLY A 443 9.49 28.78 -34.13
C GLY A 443 9.11 27.39 -33.66
N ALA A 444 8.14 27.25 -32.71
CA ALA A 444 7.64 25.93 -32.32
C ALA A 444 6.86 25.28 -33.49
N PRO A 445 6.97 23.94 -33.67
CA PRO A 445 6.26 23.27 -34.78
C PRO A 445 4.75 23.47 -34.63
N GLY A 446 4.16 24.06 -35.68
CA GLY A 446 2.71 24.17 -35.80
C GLY A 446 2.11 22.87 -36.33
N GLY A 447 0.79 22.70 -36.17
CA GLY A 447 0.00 21.47 -36.27
C GLY A 447 0.06 20.61 -37.55
N SER A 448 1.11 20.65 -38.34
CA SER A 448 1.29 19.77 -39.51
C SER A 448 2.68 19.15 -39.64
N GLU A 449 3.60 19.36 -38.69
CA GLU A 449 4.94 18.76 -38.76
C GLU A 449 5.09 17.48 -37.95
N PRO A 450 5.91 16.51 -38.43
CA PRO A 450 6.21 15.28 -37.71
C PRO A 450 6.92 15.59 -36.39
N ALA A 451 6.73 14.69 -35.42
CA ALA A 451 7.20 14.79 -34.03
C ALA A 451 8.62 15.39 -33.89
N PRO A 452 8.84 16.31 -32.92
CA PRO A 452 10.15 16.91 -32.70
C PRO A 452 11.22 15.81 -32.41
N PRO A 453 12.50 16.13 -32.64
CA PRO A 453 13.60 15.20 -32.42
C PRO A 453 13.62 14.70 -30.96
N PRO A 454 14.19 13.51 -30.70
CA PRO A 454 14.22 12.93 -29.37
C PRO A 454 14.92 13.90 -28.39
N ILE A 455 14.22 14.15 -27.28
CA ILE A 455 14.74 14.99 -26.19
C ILE A 455 15.95 14.28 -25.54
N PRO A 456 17.00 15.01 -25.16
CA PRO A 456 18.15 14.41 -24.46
C PRO A 456 17.72 13.61 -23.24
N ARG A 457 18.29 12.43 -23.04
CA ARG A 457 18.02 11.58 -21.88
C ARG A 457 18.29 12.38 -20.61
N GLU A 458 17.36 12.34 -19.65
CA GLU A 458 17.61 12.84 -18.29
C GLU A 458 18.94 12.27 -17.75
N PRO A 459 19.78 13.11 -17.09
CA PRO A 459 20.89 12.56 -16.33
C PRO A 459 20.35 11.58 -15.29
N ALA A 460 21.05 10.45 -15.08
CA ALA A 460 20.64 9.32 -14.24
C ALA A 460 20.67 9.62 -12.72
N GLY A 461 20.20 10.79 -12.33
CA GLY A 461 19.94 11.20 -10.96
C GLY A 461 18.44 11.35 -10.78
N GLY A 462 17.82 10.46 -10.00
CA GLY A 462 16.42 10.63 -9.59
C GLY A 462 16.20 12.00 -8.94
N PRO A 463 14.96 12.50 -8.93
CA PRO A 463 14.64 13.77 -8.29
C PRO A 463 15.06 13.71 -6.81
N PRO A 464 15.61 14.80 -6.25
CA PRO A 464 15.81 14.90 -4.82
C PRO A 464 14.45 14.73 -4.12
N ASP A 465 14.44 13.96 -3.03
CA ASP A 465 13.25 13.78 -2.22
C ASP A 465 12.66 15.13 -1.82
N PRO A 466 11.33 15.26 -1.85
CA PRO A 466 10.68 16.51 -1.44
C PRO A 466 10.92 16.74 0.06
N PRO A 467 11.15 17.99 0.48
CA PRO A 467 11.26 18.36 1.88
C PRO A 467 9.97 18.11 2.66
#